data_788736401458fed4737936b1c680857a
#
_entry.id   788736401458fed4737936b1c680857a
#
_cell.length_a   1.000
_cell.length_b   1.000
_cell.length_c   1.000
_cell.angle_alpha   90.00
_cell.angle_beta   90.00
_cell.angle_gamma   90.00
#
_symmetry.space_group_name_H-M   'P 1'
#
loop_
_entity.id
_entity.type
_entity.pdbx_description
1 polymer ?
#
loop_
_entity_poly.entity_id
_entity_poly.type
_entity_poly.pdbx_seq_one_letter_code
_entity_poly.pdbx_strand_id
1 'polypeptide(L)'
;MNQPNELKGCPLLAGIPPEDLRRDCPTAQIVAIRHRGTIYRQGEPARTVFCVLDGQVTIARVSYDGATLTTAALGAGDFFGPALSGATAAEDTARAKGVVSIWRAPIDELRRLLLHHPPVAWEFVSLLALRQRQMERRLESFAFKRTEARLAQTFRELSGGFATRCNHGFGQHLRLTQQELADLVGASRPVVSTILNKLRDKGVLGYNREYVCVRGIEEIAKLIES
;
A
#
# COMPACT_ATOMS: atom_id res chain seq x y z
N MET A 1 -16.03 13.47 14.42
CA MET A 1 -17.20 12.55 14.47
C MET A 1 -17.15 11.74 13.18
N ASN A 2 -16.71 10.48 13.26
CA ASN A 2 -16.58 9.62 12.06
C ASN A 2 -18.00 9.14 11.68
N GLN A 3 -18.51 9.60 10.55
CA GLN A 3 -19.75 9.04 9.99
C GLN A 3 -19.44 7.67 9.37
N PRO A 4 -20.33 6.67 9.41
CA PRO A 4 -20.12 5.34 8.82
C PRO A 4 -19.74 5.39 7.34
N ASN A 5 -20.13 6.46 6.65
CA ASN A 5 -19.83 6.68 5.24
C ASN A 5 -18.35 7.00 4.97
N GLU A 6 -17.62 7.51 5.98
CA GLU A 6 -16.20 7.91 5.85
C GLU A 6 -15.24 6.71 5.99
N LEU A 7 -15.71 5.61 6.61
CA LEU A 7 -14.91 4.39 6.84
C LEU A 7 -15.07 3.32 5.75
N LYS A 8 -15.85 3.58 4.70
CA LYS A 8 -16.11 2.61 3.61
C LYS A 8 -14.84 2.03 2.98
N GLY A 9 -13.75 2.79 2.99
CA GLY A 9 -12.46 2.32 2.50
C GLY A 9 -11.77 1.29 3.38
N CYS A 10 -12.26 1.07 4.62
CA CYS A 10 -11.74 0.07 5.54
C CYS A 10 -12.88 -0.84 6.02
N PRO A 11 -13.18 -1.95 5.33
CA PRO A 11 -14.29 -2.85 5.69
C PRO A 11 -14.26 -3.28 7.15
N LEU A 12 -13.07 -3.54 7.70
CA LEU A 12 -12.89 -3.95 9.08
C LEU A 12 -13.42 -2.92 10.08
N LEU A 13 -13.15 -1.62 9.88
CA LEU A 13 -13.66 -0.55 10.72
C LEU A 13 -15.12 -0.20 10.41
N ALA A 14 -15.53 -0.30 9.15
CA ALA A 14 -16.89 -0.01 8.71
C ALA A 14 -17.93 -1.00 9.27
N GLY A 15 -17.50 -2.21 9.64
CA GLY A 15 -18.34 -3.23 10.27
C GLY A 15 -18.59 -3.02 11.77
N ILE A 16 -17.91 -2.04 12.40
CA ILE A 16 -18.06 -1.77 13.85
C ILE A 16 -19.12 -0.70 14.07
N PRO A 17 -20.03 -0.88 15.06
CA PRO A 17 -21.00 0.16 15.42
C PRO A 17 -20.32 1.50 15.75
N PRO A 18 -20.85 2.65 15.28
CA PRO A 18 -20.23 3.95 15.51
C PRO A 18 -20.06 4.33 16.98
N GLU A 19 -20.96 3.87 17.85
CA GLU A 19 -20.87 4.06 19.31
C GLU A 19 -19.69 3.32 19.92
N ASP A 20 -19.41 2.11 19.46
CA ASP A 20 -18.27 1.31 19.91
C ASP A 20 -16.95 1.92 19.43
N LEU A 21 -16.90 2.38 18.18
CA LEU A 21 -15.73 3.12 17.67
C LEU A 21 -15.45 4.38 18.50
N ARG A 22 -16.49 5.14 18.86
CA ARG A 22 -16.31 6.33 19.70
C ARG A 22 -15.86 6.00 21.12
N ARG A 23 -16.38 4.90 21.69
CA ARG A 23 -16.01 4.42 23.03
C ARG A 23 -14.58 3.95 23.08
N ASP A 24 -14.17 3.13 22.11
CA ASP A 24 -12.89 2.43 22.14
C ASP A 24 -11.75 3.21 21.48
N CYS A 25 -12.09 4.07 20.51
CA CYS A 25 -11.15 4.93 19.78
C CYS A 25 -11.57 6.41 19.86
N PRO A 26 -11.65 7.00 21.09
CA PRO A 26 -12.17 8.36 21.28
C PRO A 26 -11.30 9.45 20.64
N THR A 27 -10.01 9.21 20.44
CA THR A 27 -9.09 10.18 19.83
C THR A 27 -8.76 9.87 18.36
N ALA A 28 -9.36 8.81 17.81
CA ALA A 28 -9.19 8.46 16.41
C ALA A 28 -9.68 9.58 15.47
N GLN A 29 -8.97 9.77 14.38
CA GLN A 29 -9.23 10.84 13.42
C GLN A 29 -9.15 10.33 11.99
N ILE A 30 -9.95 10.92 11.11
CA ILE A 30 -9.78 10.82 9.67
C ILE A 30 -9.07 12.08 9.19
N VAL A 31 -7.98 11.92 8.45
CA VAL A 31 -7.13 13.02 7.98
C VAL A 31 -6.91 12.88 6.48
N ALA A 32 -7.06 13.98 5.76
CA ALA A 32 -6.66 14.07 4.37
C ALA A 32 -5.21 14.52 4.26
N ILE A 33 -4.41 13.79 3.52
CA ILE A 33 -3.00 14.08 3.27
C ILE A 33 -2.83 14.40 1.79
N ARG A 34 -2.24 15.55 1.48
CA ARG A 34 -1.96 15.97 0.10
C ARG A 34 -0.86 15.12 -0.54
N HIS A 35 -0.81 15.15 -1.86
CA HIS A 35 0.24 14.50 -2.64
C HIS A 35 1.65 14.78 -2.10
N ARG A 36 2.47 13.73 -1.97
CA ARG A 36 3.82 13.75 -1.38
C ARG A 36 3.88 14.16 0.10
N GLY A 37 2.74 14.36 0.76
CA GLY A 37 2.69 14.61 2.19
C GLY A 37 3.25 13.42 2.98
N THR A 38 4.01 13.71 4.02
CA THR A 38 4.55 12.71 4.93
C THR A 38 3.50 12.38 5.98
N ILE A 39 3.26 11.10 6.21
CA ILE A 39 2.35 10.59 7.24
C ILE A 39 3.12 10.40 8.55
N TYR A 40 4.27 9.76 8.47
CA TYR A 40 5.27 9.70 9.53
C TYR A 40 6.68 9.50 8.91
N ARG A 41 7.72 9.78 9.67
CA ARG A 41 9.13 9.66 9.25
C ARG A 41 9.86 8.60 10.04
N GLN A 42 10.85 8.00 9.40
CA GLN A 42 11.85 7.16 10.07
C GLN A 42 12.46 7.90 11.26
N GLY A 43 12.56 7.24 12.41
CA GLY A 43 13.03 7.78 13.69
C GLY A 43 11.94 8.42 14.57
N GLU A 44 10.74 8.70 14.04
CA GLU A 44 9.64 9.22 14.85
C GLU A 44 9.09 8.16 15.84
N PRO A 45 8.55 8.57 17.01
CA PRO A 45 7.97 7.65 17.98
C PRO A 45 6.84 6.81 17.38
N ALA A 46 6.89 5.49 17.59
CA ALA A 46 5.95 4.52 17.07
C ALA A 46 4.73 4.34 17.99
N ARG A 47 3.81 5.30 18.01
CA ARG A 47 2.61 5.26 18.86
C ARG A 47 1.29 5.16 18.13
N THR A 48 1.29 5.42 16.82
CA THR A 48 0.09 5.56 16.00
C THR A 48 -0.01 4.42 15.00
N VAL A 49 -1.22 3.92 14.84
CA VAL A 49 -1.63 3.01 13.75
C VAL A 49 -2.46 3.80 12.74
N PHE A 50 -2.39 3.39 11.49
CA PHE A 50 -3.06 4.01 10.37
C PHE A 50 -3.81 2.95 9.55
N CYS A 51 -4.93 3.35 8.92
CA CYS A 51 -5.60 2.60 7.87
C CYS A 51 -5.84 3.52 6.68
N VAL A 52 -5.50 3.07 5.48
CA VAL A 52 -5.83 3.81 4.24
C VAL A 52 -7.32 3.67 3.97
N LEU A 53 -8.04 4.79 3.89
CA LEU A 53 -9.45 4.81 3.53
C LEU A 53 -9.65 5.07 2.03
N ASP A 54 -8.82 5.93 1.47
CA ASP A 54 -8.81 6.23 0.03
C ASP A 54 -7.42 6.71 -0.40
N GLY A 55 -7.07 6.47 -1.65
CA GLY A 55 -5.80 6.85 -2.25
C GLY A 55 -4.70 5.81 -2.05
N GLN A 56 -3.46 6.24 -2.14
CA GLN A 56 -2.29 5.36 -2.20
C GLN A 56 -1.19 5.86 -1.26
N VAL A 57 -0.53 4.95 -0.54
CA VAL A 57 0.58 5.25 0.37
C VAL A 57 1.79 4.40 -0.02
N THR A 58 3.00 4.97 -0.01
CA THR A 58 4.24 4.21 -0.13
C THR A 58 5.00 4.23 1.17
N ILE A 59 5.59 3.09 1.51
CA ILE A 59 6.50 2.91 2.63
C ILE A 59 7.91 2.78 2.06
N ALA A 60 8.84 3.56 2.59
CA ALA A 60 10.24 3.51 2.16
C ALA A 60 11.19 3.59 3.34
N ARG A 61 12.30 2.87 3.24
CA ARG A 61 13.45 2.95 4.16
C ARG A 61 14.56 3.77 3.54
N VAL A 62 15.21 4.56 4.35
CA VAL A 62 16.44 5.25 4.00
C VAL A 62 17.60 4.52 4.67
N SER A 63 18.57 4.09 3.89
CA SER A 63 19.78 3.45 4.39
C SER A 63 20.76 4.50 4.92
N TYR A 64 21.82 4.04 5.60
CA TYR A 64 22.83 4.90 6.21
C TYR A 64 23.57 5.81 5.21
N ASP A 65 23.73 5.34 3.97
CA ASP A 65 24.35 6.08 2.85
C ASP A 65 23.36 6.99 2.09
N GLY A 66 22.11 7.10 2.59
CA GLY A 66 21.06 7.95 2.02
C GLY A 66 20.29 7.33 0.85
N ALA A 67 20.57 6.09 0.46
CA ALA A 67 19.78 5.39 -0.55
C ALA A 67 18.37 5.13 -0.01
N THR A 68 17.36 5.32 -0.86
CA THR A 68 15.95 5.10 -0.51
C THR A 68 15.43 3.85 -1.21
N LEU A 69 14.83 2.93 -0.44
CA LEU A 69 14.22 1.71 -0.93
C LEU A 69 12.73 1.71 -0.61
N THR A 70 11.86 1.65 -1.62
CA THR A 70 10.41 1.46 -1.44
C THR A 70 10.14 0.00 -1.09
N THR A 71 9.64 -0.24 0.12
CA THR A 71 9.39 -1.59 0.65
C THR A 71 7.94 -2.03 0.48
N ALA A 72 6.99 -1.08 0.44
CA ALA A 72 5.58 -1.39 0.26
C ALA A 72 4.83 -0.27 -0.47
N ALA A 73 3.76 -0.66 -1.16
CA ALA A 73 2.74 0.20 -1.72
C ALA A 73 1.38 -0.26 -1.16
N LEU A 74 0.63 0.66 -0.56
CA LEU A 74 -0.58 0.39 0.20
C LEU A 74 -1.76 1.10 -0.42
N GLY A 75 -2.92 0.47 -0.40
CA GLY A 75 -4.20 1.00 -0.87
C GLY A 75 -5.29 0.96 0.19
N ALA A 76 -6.54 1.25 -0.21
CA ALA A 76 -7.68 1.24 0.69
C ALA A 76 -7.83 -0.11 1.41
N GLY A 77 -8.09 -0.07 2.71
CA GLY A 77 -8.19 -1.23 3.60
C GLY A 77 -6.87 -1.66 4.25
N ASP A 78 -5.72 -1.18 3.79
CA ASP A 78 -4.43 -1.54 4.36
C ASP A 78 -4.18 -0.83 5.69
N PHE A 79 -3.91 -1.62 6.74
CA PHE A 79 -3.38 -1.12 8.01
C PHE A 79 -1.87 -1.03 7.96
N PHE A 80 -1.32 0.02 8.55
CA PHE A 80 0.13 0.24 8.59
C PHE A 80 0.52 1.10 9.80
N GLY A 81 1.81 1.26 9.99
CA GLY A 81 2.40 2.06 11.05
C GLY A 81 3.31 1.23 11.96
N PRO A 82 4.40 1.83 12.43
CA PRO A 82 5.44 1.13 13.19
C PRO A 82 4.93 0.59 14.54
N ALA A 83 3.87 1.19 15.10
CA ALA A 83 3.26 0.75 16.37
C ALA A 83 2.69 -0.68 16.30
N LEU A 84 2.32 -1.17 15.11
CA LEU A 84 1.79 -2.53 14.92
C LEU A 84 2.83 -3.62 15.21
N SER A 85 4.11 -3.34 15.00
CA SER A 85 5.21 -4.28 15.26
C SER A 85 5.73 -4.23 16.69
N GLY A 86 5.21 -3.33 17.54
CA GLY A 86 5.74 -3.09 18.88
C GLY A 86 7.05 -2.31 18.88
N ALA A 87 7.48 -1.76 17.77
CA ALA A 87 8.67 -0.91 17.70
C ALA A 87 8.49 0.37 18.52
N THR A 88 9.56 0.90 19.10
CA THR A 88 9.56 2.16 19.86
C THR A 88 9.69 3.38 18.94
N ALA A 89 10.32 3.20 17.77
CA ALA A 89 10.49 4.22 16.74
C ALA A 89 10.25 3.64 15.35
N ALA A 90 9.84 4.48 14.43
CA ALA A 90 9.61 4.10 13.05
C ALA A 90 10.93 3.74 12.35
N GLU A 91 10.98 2.59 11.70
CA GLU A 91 12.13 2.14 10.90
C GLU A 91 12.02 2.55 9.42
N ASP A 92 10.92 3.18 9.04
CA ASP A 92 10.60 3.59 7.69
C ASP A 92 9.83 4.92 7.65
N THR A 93 9.57 5.42 6.46
CA THR A 93 8.82 6.64 6.21
C THR A 93 7.61 6.31 5.35
N ALA A 94 6.42 6.78 5.75
CA ALA A 94 5.19 6.68 4.97
C ALA A 94 4.87 8.00 4.26
N ARG A 95 4.55 7.92 2.96
CA ARG A 95 4.21 9.08 2.12
C ARG A 95 2.96 8.85 1.28
N ALA A 96 2.16 9.90 1.14
CA ALA A 96 0.96 9.92 0.32
C ALA A 96 1.30 10.01 -1.19
N LYS A 97 0.58 9.23 -2.00
CA LYS A 97 0.59 9.26 -3.46
C LYS A 97 -0.77 9.74 -3.98
N GLY A 98 -0.83 10.99 -4.43
CA GLY A 98 -2.08 11.68 -4.65
C GLY A 98 -2.64 12.23 -3.33
N VAL A 99 -3.91 12.63 -3.34
CA VAL A 99 -4.64 12.92 -2.12
C VAL A 99 -5.02 11.58 -1.48
N VAL A 100 -4.76 11.45 -0.19
CA VAL A 100 -5.00 10.21 0.56
C VAL A 100 -5.85 10.54 1.77
N SER A 101 -6.89 9.76 2.02
CA SER A 101 -7.64 9.77 3.26
C SER A 101 -7.18 8.62 4.13
N ILE A 102 -6.80 8.91 5.37
CA ILE A 102 -6.38 7.90 6.35
C ILE A 102 -7.16 8.04 7.64
N TRP A 103 -7.54 6.91 8.21
CA TRP A 103 -7.90 6.81 9.61
C TRP A 103 -6.62 6.61 10.43
N ARG A 104 -6.51 7.28 11.57
CA ARG A 104 -5.39 7.12 12.51
C ARG A 104 -5.88 7.07 13.95
N ALA A 105 -5.24 6.25 14.77
CA ALA A 105 -5.49 6.17 16.21
C ALA A 105 -4.21 5.77 16.98
N PRO A 106 -4.11 6.07 18.27
CA PRO A 106 -3.13 5.46 19.16
C PRO A 106 -3.26 3.93 19.14
N ILE A 107 -2.13 3.22 19.23
CA ILE A 107 -2.13 1.74 19.20
C ILE A 107 -2.96 1.14 20.36
N ASP A 108 -2.97 1.79 21.51
CA ASP A 108 -3.73 1.31 22.68
C ASP A 108 -5.25 1.41 22.46
N GLU A 109 -5.70 2.37 21.66
CA GLU A 109 -7.12 2.45 21.25
C GLU A 109 -7.50 1.31 20.31
N LEU A 110 -6.67 1.02 19.30
CA LEU A 110 -6.89 -0.14 18.43
C LEU A 110 -6.89 -1.43 19.25
N ARG A 111 -5.94 -1.59 20.18
CA ARG A 111 -5.89 -2.77 21.07
C ARG A 111 -7.19 -2.94 21.85
N ARG A 112 -7.72 -1.88 22.45
CA ARG A 112 -8.99 -1.88 23.18
C ARG A 112 -10.15 -2.28 22.29
N LEU A 113 -10.23 -1.70 21.08
CA LEU A 113 -11.24 -2.04 20.08
C LEU A 113 -11.23 -3.53 19.75
N LEU A 114 -10.05 -4.08 19.48
CA LEU A 114 -9.90 -5.50 19.13
C LEU A 114 -10.25 -6.44 20.29
N LEU A 115 -9.99 -6.02 21.54
CA LEU A 115 -10.39 -6.79 22.73
C LEU A 115 -11.91 -6.82 22.94
N HIS A 116 -12.61 -5.73 22.64
CA HIS A 116 -14.07 -5.66 22.76
C HIS A 116 -14.81 -6.30 21.58
N HIS A 117 -14.12 -6.47 20.43
CA HIS A 117 -14.70 -7.05 19.22
C HIS A 117 -13.88 -8.25 18.70
N PRO A 118 -13.96 -9.44 19.35
CA PRO A 118 -13.18 -10.61 18.97
C PRO A 118 -13.33 -11.05 17.50
N PRO A 119 -14.52 -10.95 16.86
CA PRO A 119 -14.64 -11.25 15.43
C PRO A 119 -13.79 -10.30 14.58
N VAL A 120 -13.76 -9.01 14.91
CA VAL A 120 -12.94 -8.01 14.21
C VAL A 120 -11.45 -8.26 14.43
N ALA A 121 -11.07 -8.69 15.65
CA ALA A 121 -9.70 -9.10 15.94
C ALA A 121 -9.27 -10.29 15.06
N TRP A 122 -10.15 -11.26 14.83
CA TRP A 122 -9.87 -12.38 13.94
C TRP A 122 -9.73 -11.96 12.48
N GLU A 123 -10.59 -11.06 12.01
CA GLU A 123 -10.45 -10.47 10.67
C GLU A 123 -9.13 -9.71 10.51
N PHE A 124 -8.72 -8.96 11.55
CA PHE A 124 -7.44 -8.26 11.56
C PHE A 124 -6.24 -9.23 11.48
N VAL A 125 -6.26 -10.33 12.24
CA VAL A 125 -5.26 -11.40 12.14
C VAL A 125 -5.24 -12.01 10.74
N SER A 126 -6.40 -12.26 10.14
CA SER A 126 -6.53 -12.79 8.79
C SER A 126 -5.93 -11.86 7.73
N LEU A 127 -6.13 -10.54 7.89
CA LEU A 127 -5.54 -9.51 7.04
C LEU A 127 -4.01 -9.51 7.14
N LEU A 128 -3.46 -9.61 8.36
CA LEU A 128 -2.01 -9.69 8.57
C LEU A 128 -1.42 -10.99 7.99
N ALA A 129 -2.10 -12.12 8.16
CA ALA A 129 -1.70 -13.40 7.60
C ALA A 129 -1.69 -13.39 6.06
N LEU A 130 -2.68 -12.73 5.44
CA LEU A 130 -2.71 -12.53 3.99
C LEU A 130 -1.50 -11.68 3.54
N ARG A 131 -1.18 -10.62 4.26
CA ARG A 131 -0.03 -9.77 3.97
C ARG A 131 1.30 -10.51 4.13
N GLN A 132 1.42 -11.35 5.15
CA GLN A 132 2.58 -12.24 5.31
C GLN A 132 2.75 -13.16 4.09
N ARG A 133 1.69 -13.84 3.64
CA ARG A 133 1.73 -14.69 2.44
C ARG A 133 2.13 -13.92 1.17
N GLN A 134 1.70 -12.67 1.03
CA GLN A 134 2.14 -11.82 -0.09
C GLN A 134 3.64 -11.56 -0.04
N MET A 135 4.20 -11.30 1.15
CA MET A 135 5.64 -11.13 1.34
C MET A 135 6.43 -12.42 1.05
N GLU A 136 5.95 -13.57 1.49
CA GLU A 136 6.54 -14.89 1.18
C GLU A 136 6.58 -15.13 -0.34
N ARG A 137 5.46 -14.93 -1.04
CA ARG A 137 5.39 -15.02 -2.50
C ARG A 137 6.35 -14.06 -3.21
N ARG A 138 6.55 -12.87 -2.63
CA ARG A 138 7.52 -11.90 -3.17
C ARG A 138 8.94 -12.41 -3.01
N LEU A 139 9.30 -13.00 -1.86
CA LEU A 139 10.60 -13.63 -1.63
C LEU A 139 10.86 -14.81 -2.58
N GLU A 140 9.88 -15.70 -2.75
CA GLU A 140 9.94 -16.79 -3.74
C GLU A 140 10.14 -16.23 -5.16
N SER A 141 9.41 -15.17 -5.48
CA SER A 141 9.50 -14.51 -6.78
C SER A 141 10.90 -13.94 -7.03
N PHE A 142 11.55 -13.38 -6.02
CA PHE A 142 12.95 -12.92 -6.13
C PHE A 142 13.92 -14.08 -6.38
N ALA A 143 13.69 -15.24 -5.76
CA ALA A 143 14.55 -16.40 -5.89
C ALA A 143 14.39 -17.12 -7.24
N PHE A 144 13.17 -17.21 -7.78
CA PHE A 144 12.87 -18.13 -8.88
C PHE A 144 12.36 -17.48 -10.17
N LYS A 145 11.97 -16.20 -10.14
CA LYS A 145 11.36 -15.55 -11.33
C LYS A 145 12.29 -14.53 -11.97
N ARG A 146 12.20 -14.43 -13.31
CA ARG A 146 12.85 -13.35 -14.07
C ARG A 146 12.17 -12.01 -13.76
N THR A 147 12.85 -10.90 -14.00
CA THR A 147 12.38 -9.55 -13.68
C THR A 147 11.05 -9.21 -14.34
N GLU A 148 10.84 -9.64 -15.57
CA GLU A 148 9.58 -9.45 -16.29
C GLU A 148 8.40 -10.13 -15.55
N ALA A 149 8.56 -11.37 -15.14
CA ALA A 149 7.54 -12.12 -14.42
C ALA A 149 7.27 -11.53 -13.02
N ARG A 150 8.32 -11.01 -12.35
CA ARG A 150 8.16 -10.28 -11.08
C ARG A 150 7.37 -8.99 -11.28
N LEU A 151 7.62 -8.27 -12.37
CA LEU A 151 6.88 -7.04 -12.71
C LEU A 151 5.39 -7.33 -12.94
N ALA A 152 5.05 -8.38 -13.70
CA ALA A 152 3.66 -8.80 -13.91
C ALA A 152 2.96 -9.19 -12.59
N GLN A 153 3.66 -9.92 -11.72
CA GLN A 153 3.14 -10.27 -10.41
C GLN A 153 2.91 -9.03 -9.55
N THR A 154 3.84 -8.07 -9.54
CA THR A 154 3.70 -6.80 -8.80
C THR A 154 2.49 -6.02 -9.30
N PHE A 155 2.26 -5.93 -10.60
CA PHE A 155 1.05 -5.29 -11.15
C PHE A 155 -0.22 -5.98 -10.69
N ARG A 156 -0.24 -7.32 -10.63
CA ARG A 156 -1.39 -8.11 -10.16
C ARG A 156 -1.68 -7.84 -8.67
N GLU A 157 -0.65 -7.81 -7.83
CA GLU A 157 -0.77 -7.52 -6.41
C GLU A 157 -1.30 -6.11 -6.14
N LEU A 158 -0.82 -5.13 -6.90
CA LEU A 158 -1.23 -3.74 -6.76
C LEU A 158 -2.61 -3.42 -7.33
N SER A 159 -3.16 -4.29 -8.17
CA SER A 159 -4.47 -4.07 -8.82
C SER A 159 -5.65 -4.10 -7.87
N GLY A 160 -5.53 -4.76 -6.71
CA GLY A 160 -6.60 -4.94 -5.76
C GLY A 160 -7.02 -3.65 -5.05
N GLY A 161 -6.13 -3.07 -4.27
CA GLY A 161 -6.43 -1.90 -3.42
C GLY A 161 -5.61 -0.65 -3.77
N PHE A 162 -4.46 -0.83 -4.44
CA PHE A 162 -3.57 0.29 -4.78
C PHE A 162 -3.91 0.96 -6.12
N ALA A 163 -4.57 0.27 -7.04
CA ALA A 163 -4.91 0.82 -8.35
C ALA A 163 -6.18 1.68 -8.30
N THR A 164 -6.18 2.77 -9.05
CA THR A 164 -7.37 3.61 -9.30
C THR A 164 -7.77 3.56 -10.77
N ARG A 165 -8.98 4.05 -11.10
CA ARG A 165 -9.45 4.08 -12.48
C ARG A 165 -8.58 5.04 -13.31
N CYS A 166 -8.13 4.60 -14.48
CA CYS A 166 -7.28 5.41 -15.36
C CYS A 166 -8.12 6.26 -16.31
N ASN A 167 -7.85 7.58 -16.35
CA ASN A 167 -8.51 8.51 -17.27
C ASN A 167 -7.76 8.67 -18.62
N HIS A 168 -6.70 7.87 -18.86
CA HIS A 168 -5.84 7.97 -20.03
C HIS A 168 -6.09 6.87 -21.09
N GLY A 169 -7.29 6.25 -21.07
CA GLY A 169 -7.64 5.17 -22.01
C GLY A 169 -7.15 3.77 -21.61
N PHE A 170 -6.55 3.62 -20.43
CA PHE A 170 -6.14 2.35 -19.82
C PHE A 170 -7.05 2.01 -18.64
N GLY A 171 -7.09 0.73 -18.22
CA GLY A 171 -8.01 0.28 -17.17
C GLY A 171 -7.64 0.76 -15.77
N GLN A 172 -6.37 0.66 -15.42
CA GLN A 172 -5.87 0.91 -14.06
C GLN A 172 -4.74 1.91 -14.03
N HIS A 173 -4.73 2.76 -13.00
CA HIS A 173 -3.75 3.79 -12.73
C HIS A 173 -3.01 3.52 -11.43
N LEU A 174 -1.70 3.33 -11.52
CA LEU A 174 -0.79 3.12 -10.39
C LEU A 174 0.11 4.34 -10.24
N ARG A 175 0.00 5.07 -9.13
CA ARG A 175 0.85 6.24 -8.85
C ARG A 175 2.21 5.80 -8.30
N LEU A 176 3.01 5.17 -9.14
CA LEU A 176 4.37 4.73 -8.83
C LEU A 176 5.33 5.27 -9.87
N THR A 177 6.47 5.76 -9.39
CA THR A 177 7.61 6.08 -10.23
C THR A 177 8.29 4.79 -10.71
N GLN A 178 9.08 4.88 -11.77
CA GLN A 178 9.87 3.74 -12.23
C GLN A 178 10.85 3.23 -11.16
N GLN A 179 11.38 4.13 -10.30
CA GLN A 179 12.26 3.74 -9.21
C GLN A 179 11.51 2.94 -8.15
N GLU A 180 10.35 3.43 -7.69
CA GLU A 180 9.53 2.72 -6.71
C GLU A 180 9.09 1.35 -7.23
N LEU A 181 8.76 1.26 -8.51
CA LEU A 181 8.43 -0.01 -9.14
C LEU A 181 9.65 -0.93 -9.22
N ALA A 182 10.82 -0.40 -9.52
CA ALA A 182 12.09 -1.14 -9.53
C ALA A 182 12.42 -1.70 -8.14
N ASP A 183 12.24 -0.90 -7.09
CA ASP A 183 12.43 -1.31 -5.70
C ASP A 183 11.48 -2.45 -5.33
N LEU A 184 10.19 -2.31 -5.67
CA LEU A 184 9.17 -3.34 -5.40
C LEU A 184 9.44 -4.65 -6.15
N VAL A 185 10.01 -4.57 -7.34
CA VAL A 185 10.36 -5.73 -8.18
C VAL A 185 11.73 -6.32 -7.83
N GLY A 186 12.55 -5.61 -7.05
CA GLY A 186 13.93 -6.01 -6.74
C GLY A 186 14.84 -6.00 -7.98
N ALA A 187 14.79 -4.93 -8.75
CA ALA A 187 15.57 -4.74 -9.96
C ALA A 187 16.12 -3.29 -10.04
N SER A 188 17.06 -3.05 -10.93
CA SER A 188 17.51 -1.67 -11.18
C SER A 188 16.49 -0.91 -12.04
N ARG A 189 16.39 0.42 -11.83
CA ARG A 189 15.53 1.29 -12.62
C ARG A 189 15.74 1.17 -14.14
N PRO A 190 16.98 1.11 -14.68
CA PRO A 190 17.18 0.91 -16.11
C PRO A 190 16.56 -0.38 -16.66
N VAL A 191 16.66 -1.49 -15.92
CA VAL A 191 16.05 -2.78 -16.31
C VAL A 191 14.55 -2.65 -16.37
N VAL A 192 13.92 -2.09 -15.34
CA VAL A 192 12.45 -1.87 -15.32
C VAL A 192 12.03 -0.91 -16.44
N SER A 193 12.77 0.17 -16.67
CA SER A 193 12.50 1.11 -17.77
C SER A 193 12.51 0.41 -19.13
N THR A 194 13.47 -0.50 -19.38
CA THR A 194 13.53 -1.27 -20.62
C THR A 194 12.29 -2.16 -20.79
N ILE A 195 11.85 -2.84 -19.73
CA ILE A 195 10.66 -3.69 -19.78
C ILE A 195 9.39 -2.85 -20.01
N LEU A 196 9.25 -1.73 -19.30
CA LEU A 196 8.11 -0.82 -19.48
C LEU A 196 8.04 -0.25 -20.89
N ASN A 197 9.20 0.08 -21.51
CA ASN A 197 9.24 0.52 -22.91
C ASN A 197 8.71 -0.57 -23.85
N LYS A 198 9.18 -1.81 -23.72
CA LYS A 198 8.70 -2.95 -24.53
C LYS A 198 7.18 -3.14 -24.40
N LEU A 199 6.63 -3.04 -23.18
CA LEU A 199 5.20 -3.18 -22.93
C LEU A 199 4.40 -1.98 -23.46
N ARG A 200 4.94 -0.77 -23.39
CA ARG A 200 4.34 0.43 -24.01
C ARG A 200 4.28 0.32 -25.51
N ASP A 201 5.37 -0.14 -26.14
CA ASP A 201 5.45 -0.29 -27.61
C ASP A 201 4.46 -1.36 -28.11
N LYS A 202 4.10 -2.34 -27.28
CA LYS A 202 3.00 -3.30 -27.50
C LYS A 202 1.61 -2.75 -27.17
N GLY A 203 1.48 -1.51 -26.68
CA GLY A 203 0.22 -0.84 -26.39
C GLY A 203 -0.54 -1.33 -25.16
N VAL A 204 0.08 -2.15 -24.30
CA VAL A 204 -0.57 -2.72 -23.10
C VAL A 204 -0.48 -1.84 -21.86
N LEU A 205 0.44 -0.87 -21.88
CA LEU A 205 0.55 0.13 -20.80
C LEU A 205 1.03 1.49 -21.35
N GLY A 206 0.74 2.53 -20.56
CA GLY A 206 1.33 3.85 -20.71
C GLY A 206 1.95 4.28 -19.37
N TYR A 207 3.00 5.07 -19.40
CA TYR A 207 3.60 5.56 -18.17
C TYR A 207 4.28 6.93 -18.37
N ASN A 208 4.49 7.64 -17.26
CA ASN A 208 5.32 8.81 -17.19
C ASN A 208 6.25 8.76 -15.96
N ARG A 209 6.72 9.91 -15.47
CA ARG A 209 7.61 9.99 -14.31
C ARG A 209 6.93 9.64 -12.98
N GLU A 210 5.61 9.73 -12.89
CA GLU A 210 4.84 9.67 -11.64
C GLU A 210 3.83 8.51 -11.58
N TYR A 211 3.49 7.91 -12.73
CA TYR A 211 2.50 6.84 -12.78
C TYR A 211 2.72 5.84 -13.92
N VAL A 212 2.11 4.69 -13.76
CA VAL A 212 1.93 3.65 -14.78
C VAL A 212 0.44 3.38 -14.94
N CYS A 213 -0.07 3.45 -16.17
CA CYS A 213 -1.43 3.04 -16.53
C CYS A 213 -1.39 1.72 -17.28
N VAL A 214 -2.17 0.75 -16.83
CA VAL A 214 -2.20 -0.62 -17.38
C VAL A 214 -3.57 -0.88 -18.00
N ARG A 215 -3.60 -1.42 -19.23
CA ARG A 215 -4.84 -1.74 -19.95
C ARG A 215 -5.52 -2.98 -19.35
N GLY A 216 -4.75 -4.04 -19.13
CA GLY A 216 -5.19 -5.27 -18.50
C GLY A 216 -4.01 -6.03 -17.93
N ILE A 217 -4.13 -6.49 -16.67
CA ILE A 217 -3.04 -7.19 -16.00
C ILE A 217 -2.83 -8.57 -16.60
N GLU A 218 -3.91 -9.22 -17.02
CA GLU A 218 -3.87 -10.53 -17.68
C GLU A 218 -3.16 -10.46 -19.03
N GLU A 219 -3.27 -9.33 -19.77
CA GLU A 219 -2.55 -9.12 -21.01
C GLU A 219 -1.04 -9.00 -20.77
N ILE A 220 -0.64 -8.30 -19.70
CA ILE A 220 0.77 -8.20 -19.32
C ILE A 220 1.33 -9.57 -18.95
N ALA A 221 0.59 -10.36 -18.15
CA ALA A 221 1.01 -11.69 -17.74
C ALA A 221 1.25 -12.59 -18.96
N LYS A 222 0.31 -12.65 -19.89
CA LYS A 222 0.45 -13.45 -21.13
C LYS A 222 1.64 -13.03 -22.00
N LEU A 223 1.92 -11.73 -22.10
CA LEU A 223 3.04 -11.21 -22.88
C LEU A 223 4.43 -11.42 -22.26
N ILE A 224 4.47 -11.70 -20.96
CA ILE A 224 5.71 -11.95 -20.22
C ILE A 224 6.00 -13.45 -20.13
N GLU A 225 4.97 -14.29 -20.19
CA GLU A 225 5.08 -15.75 -20.17
C GLU A 225 5.33 -16.37 -21.55
N SER A 226 5.12 -15.59 -22.63
CA SER A 226 5.43 -15.94 -24.01
C SER A 226 6.85 -15.54 -24.41
#